data_a2f3b1f1c3cbf6940e4daac2b3ae0c5d
#
_entry.id   a2f3b1f1c3cbf6940e4daac2b3ae0c5d
#
_cell.length_a   1.000
_cell.length_b   1.000
_cell.length_c   1.000
_cell.angle_alpha   90.00
_cell.angle_beta   90.00
_cell.angle_gamma   90.00
#
_symmetry.space_group_name_H-M   'P 1'
#
loop_
_entity.id
_entity.type
_entity.pdbx_description
1 polymer ?
#
loop_
_entity_poly.entity_id
_entity_poly.type
_entity_poly.pdbx_seq_one_letter_code
_entity_poly.pdbx_strand_id
1 'polypeptide(L)'
;MGNTSELEGLKRQFLEYTEIEKGRALKTIENYDHYLSVFLNQTKVKHPKDITDSIVKEFRMWLNRQSTGNNRQTGETMSKKTQNYYLIALRAFLKYLARQEITSLPA
;
A
#
# COMPACT_ATOMS: atom_id res chain seq x y z
N MET A 1 -5.90 13.68 17.70
CA MET A 1 -5.33 14.48 17.12
C MET A 1 -5.46 14.57 15.73
N GLY A 2 -5.65 15.43 15.14
CA GLY A 2 -5.98 15.62 13.79
C GLY A 2 -4.86 15.43 12.81
N ASN A 3 -3.92 14.56 13.16
CA ASN A 3 -2.79 14.39 12.28
C ASN A 3 -2.95 13.25 11.29
N THR A 4 -4.07 12.56 11.32
CA THR A 4 -4.35 11.51 10.37
C THR A 4 -4.61 12.14 9.01
N SER A 5 -3.83 11.73 8.00
CA SER A 5 -4.03 12.27 6.67
C SER A 5 -5.29 11.69 6.05
N GLU A 6 -5.73 12.30 4.95
CA GLU A 6 -6.88 11.81 4.20
C GLU A 6 -6.67 10.36 3.78
N LEU A 7 -5.46 10.04 3.30
CA LEU A 7 -5.17 8.67 2.85
C LEU A 7 -5.19 7.68 4.00
N GLU A 8 -4.78 8.08 5.20
CA GLU A 8 -4.86 7.17 6.35
C GLU A 8 -6.32 6.83 6.65
N GLY A 9 -7.20 7.81 6.60
CA GLY A 9 -8.61 7.57 6.79
C GLY A 9 -9.21 6.69 5.71
N LEU A 10 -8.82 6.92 4.46
CA LEU A 10 -9.30 6.12 3.34
C LEU A 10 -8.75 4.69 3.43
N LYS A 11 -7.53 4.52 3.90
CA LYS A 11 -6.97 3.19 4.11
C LYS A 11 -7.83 2.42 5.10
N ARG A 12 -8.22 3.05 6.19
CA ARG A 12 -9.05 2.40 7.18
C ARG A 12 -10.38 1.99 6.58
N GLN A 13 -11.01 2.87 5.82
CA GLN A 13 -12.27 2.57 5.17
C GLN A 13 -12.13 1.42 4.17
N PHE A 14 -11.02 1.41 3.43
CA PHE A 14 -10.74 0.33 2.49
C PHE A 14 -10.60 -1.01 3.20
N LEU A 15 -9.91 -1.02 4.35
CA LEU A 15 -9.73 -2.26 5.09
C LEU A 15 -11.05 -2.78 5.63
N GLU A 16 -11.91 -1.88 6.11
CA GLU A 16 -13.25 -2.26 6.56
C GLU A 16 -14.07 -2.80 5.41
N TYR A 17 -14.02 -2.15 4.26
CA TYR A 17 -14.71 -2.59 3.07
C TYR A 17 -14.24 -4.00 2.66
N THR A 18 -12.94 -4.22 2.70
CA THR A 18 -12.38 -5.50 2.29
C THR A 18 -12.80 -6.61 3.24
N GLU A 19 -12.87 -6.31 4.51
CA GLU A 19 -13.29 -7.29 5.50
C GLU A 19 -14.78 -7.59 5.39
N ILE A 20 -15.61 -6.57 5.34
CA ILE A 20 -17.06 -6.71 5.42
C ILE A 20 -17.68 -7.05 4.07
N GLU A 21 -17.35 -6.24 3.04
CA GLU A 21 -18.00 -6.42 1.75
C GLU A 21 -17.37 -7.54 0.93
N LYS A 22 -16.07 -7.69 1.01
CA LYS A 22 -15.38 -8.72 0.26
C LYS A 22 -15.20 -10.00 1.06
N GLY A 23 -15.44 -9.97 2.36
CA GLY A 23 -15.35 -11.16 3.20
C GLY A 23 -13.97 -11.74 3.31
N ARG A 24 -12.93 -10.92 3.20
CA ARG A 24 -11.56 -11.41 3.29
C ARG A 24 -11.19 -11.77 4.72
N ALA A 25 -10.28 -12.74 4.87
CA ALA A 25 -9.83 -13.18 6.18
C ALA A 25 -9.05 -12.08 6.89
N LEU A 26 -9.06 -12.12 8.23
CA LEU A 26 -8.34 -11.12 9.02
C LEU A 26 -6.86 -11.07 8.67
N LYS A 27 -6.26 -12.22 8.35
CA LYS A 27 -4.85 -12.23 7.98
C LYS A 27 -4.59 -11.41 6.73
N THR A 28 -5.49 -11.49 5.76
CA THR A 28 -5.39 -10.67 4.54
C THR A 28 -5.49 -9.19 4.87
N ILE A 29 -6.41 -8.83 5.77
CA ILE A 29 -6.60 -7.45 6.19
C ILE A 29 -5.34 -6.92 6.86
N GLU A 30 -4.74 -7.70 7.75
CA GLU A 30 -3.51 -7.31 8.43
C GLU A 30 -2.37 -7.10 7.43
N ASN A 31 -2.27 -8.00 6.46
CA ASN A 31 -1.22 -7.89 5.45
C ASN A 31 -1.41 -6.65 4.59
N TYR A 32 -2.64 -6.38 4.16
CA TYR A 32 -2.92 -5.18 3.36
C TYR A 32 -2.61 -3.92 4.17
N ASP A 33 -2.99 -3.91 5.44
CA ASP A 33 -2.70 -2.77 6.30
C ASP A 33 -1.19 -2.53 6.38
N HIS A 34 -0.42 -3.59 6.57
CA HIS A 34 1.03 -3.48 6.63
C HIS A 34 1.60 -2.92 5.33
N TYR A 35 1.22 -3.49 4.20
CA TYR A 35 1.76 -3.08 2.92
C TYR A 35 1.40 -1.63 2.59
N LEU A 36 0.16 -1.23 2.85
CA LEU A 36 -0.27 0.13 2.57
C LEU A 36 0.38 1.12 3.54
N SER A 37 0.56 0.72 4.81
CA SER A 37 1.21 1.59 5.77
C SER A 37 2.66 1.86 5.37
N VAL A 38 3.36 0.85 4.88
CA VAL A 38 4.73 1.04 4.40
C VAL A 38 4.75 2.01 3.22
N PHE A 39 3.80 1.83 2.29
CA PHE A 39 3.72 2.73 1.13
C PHE A 39 3.48 4.18 1.58
N LEU A 40 2.51 4.40 2.45
CA LEU A 40 2.18 5.76 2.89
C LEU A 40 3.32 6.39 3.68
N ASN A 41 3.98 5.60 4.52
CA ASN A 41 5.08 6.12 5.32
C ASN A 41 6.30 6.45 4.47
N GLN A 42 6.58 5.63 3.47
CA GLN A 42 7.77 5.83 2.64
C GLN A 42 7.58 6.97 1.65
N THR A 43 6.41 7.07 1.04
CA THR A 43 6.17 8.08 0.03
C THR A 43 5.68 9.40 0.61
N LYS A 44 5.15 9.35 1.84
CA LYS A 44 4.65 10.52 2.56
C LYS A 44 3.50 11.22 1.85
N VAL A 45 2.80 10.52 0.97
CA VAL A 45 1.61 11.08 0.33
C VAL A 45 0.49 11.19 1.37
N LYS A 46 -0.34 12.21 1.24
CA LYS A 46 -1.41 12.46 2.20
C LYS A 46 -2.79 12.48 1.55
N HIS A 47 -2.85 12.72 0.26
CA HIS A 47 -4.11 12.81 -0.48
C HIS A 47 -4.09 11.87 -1.66
N PRO A 48 -5.25 11.36 -2.08
CA PRO A 48 -5.29 10.43 -3.22
C PRO A 48 -4.62 10.95 -4.47
N LYS A 49 -4.78 12.24 -4.77
CA LYS A 49 -4.20 12.82 -5.97
C LYS A 49 -2.68 12.89 -5.91
N ASP A 50 -2.09 12.71 -4.72
CA ASP A 50 -0.64 12.73 -4.58
C ASP A 50 -0.03 11.40 -5.06
N ILE A 51 -0.82 10.36 -5.22
CA ILE A 51 -0.34 9.08 -5.71
C ILE A 51 -0.24 9.16 -7.22
N THR A 52 0.97 9.36 -7.72
CA THR A 52 1.21 9.47 -9.14
C THR A 52 2.05 8.30 -9.62
N ASP A 53 2.16 8.17 -10.94
CA ASP A 53 2.99 7.12 -11.52
C ASP A 53 4.44 7.25 -11.06
N SER A 54 4.95 8.46 -10.97
CA SER A 54 6.30 8.70 -10.47
C SER A 54 6.49 8.21 -9.05
N ILE A 55 5.51 8.50 -8.19
CA ILE A 55 5.56 8.08 -6.79
C ILE A 55 5.58 6.56 -6.70
N VAL A 56 4.76 5.89 -7.48
CA VAL A 56 4.70 4.44 -7.47
C VAL A 56 6.02 3.85 -7.98
N LYS A 57 6.59 4.43 -9.03
CA LYS A 57 7.88 3.97 -9.55
C LYS A 57 8.98 4.12 -8.51
N GLU A 58 9.02 5.25 -7.83
CA GLU A 58 10.01 5.48 -6.79
C GLU A 58 9.85 4.49 -5.65
N PHE A 59 8.61 4.20 -5.28
CA PHE A 59 8.34 3.23 -4.23
C PHE A 59 8.81 1.83 -4.64
N ARG A 60 8.58 1.45 -5.90
CA ARG A 60 9.02 0.15 -6.39
C ARG A 60 10.55 0.04 -6.38
N MET A 61 11.24 1.10 -6.74
CA MET A 61 12.69 1.12 -6.68
C MET A 61 13.17 1.00 -5.24
N TRP A 62 12.51 1.70 -4.34
CA TRP A 62 12.84 1.64 -2.92
C TRP A 62 12.65 0.20 -2.40
N LEU A 63 11.52 -0.44 -2.74
CA LEU A 63 11.27 -1.81 -2.34
C LEU A 63 12.38 -2.75 -2.83
N ASN A 64 12.78 -2.56 -4.07
CA ASN A 64 13.77 -3.43 -4.67
C ASN A 64 15.13 -3.36 -3.96
N ARG A 65 15.37 -2.28 -3.23
CA ARG A 65 16.63 -2.08 -2.54
C ARG A 65 16.58 -2.46 -1.07
N GLN A 66 15.43 -2.91 -0.58
CA GLN A 66 15.30 -3.25 0.83
C GLN A 66 15.80 -4.65 1.09
N SER A 67 16.54 -4.81 2.20
CA SER A 67 16.97 -6.13 2.64
C SER A 67 15.85 -6.79 3.43
N THR A 68 15.71 -8.10 3.27
CA THR A 68 14.80 -8.84 4.15
C THR A 68 15.56 -9.19 5.41
N GLY A 69 14.83 -9.42 6.48
CA GLY A 69 15.45 -9.73 7.76
C GLY A 69 16.37 -10.93 7.72
N ASN A 70 15.97 -11.96 6.98
CA ASN A 70 16.75 -13.19 6.92
C ASN A 70 17.96 -13.09 6.01
N ASN A 71 17.98 -12.12 5.12
CA ASN A 71 19.03 -12.03 4.12
C ASN A 71 19.95 -10.84 4.33
N ARG A 72 19.79 -10.15 5.46
CA ARG A 72 20.57 -8.95 5.71
C ARG A 72 22.05 -9.16 5.62
N GLN A 73 22.52 -10.28 6.19
CA GLN A 73 23.96 -10.55 6.25
C GLN A 73 24.53 -10.94 4.90
N THR A 74 23.70 -11.47 4.01
CA THR A 74 24.16 -11.87 2.69
C THR A 74 24.04 -10.73 1.68
N GLY A 75 23.39 -9.63 2.08
CA GLY A 75 23.20 -8.52 1.18
C GLY A 75 22.07 -8.69 0.19
N GLU A 76 21.26 -9.73 0.35
CA GLU A 76 20.15 -9.94 -0.56
C GLU A 76 19.03 -8.94 -0.29
N THR A 77 18.37 -8.54 -1.35
CA THR A 77 17.26 -7.60 -1.24
C THR A 77 15.93 -8.36 -1.24
N MET A 78 14.83 -7.61 -1.04
CA MET A 78 13.49 -8.17 -0.99
C MET A 78 13.18 -8.92 -2.29
N SER A 79 12.59 -10.11 -2.18
CA SER A 79 12.29 -10.91 -3.36
C SER A 79 11.22 -10.25 -4.21
N LYS A 80 11.17 -10.61 -5.49
CA LYS A 80 10.15 -10.10 -6.39
C LYS A 80 8.75 -10.50 -5.93
N LYS A 81 8.63 -11.69 -5.38
CA LYS A 81 7.34 -12.16 -4.89
C LYS A 81 6.82 -11.27 -3.77
N THR A 82 7.67 -10.94 -2.80
CA THR A 82 7.29 -10.07 -1.71
C THR A 82 6.98 -8.66 -2.20
N GLN A 83 7.81 -8.14 -3.11
CA GLN A 83 7.55 -6.83 -3.70
C GLN A 83 6.17 -6.80 -4.37
N ASN A 84 5.81 -7.89 -5.05
CA ASN A 84 4.55 -7.96 -5.74
C ASN A 84 3.36 -7.93 -4.78
N TYR A 85 3.51 -8.47 -3.58
CA TYR A 85 2.43 -8.40 -2.59
C TYR A 85 2.12 -6.95 -2.21
N TYR A 86 3.15 -6.11 -2.10
CA TYR A 86 2.93 -4.68 -1.83
C TYR A 86 2.13 -4.04 -2.96
N LEU A 87 2.47 -4.39 -4.20
CA LEU A 87 1.80 -3.80 -5.36
C LEU A 87 0.37 -4.30 -5.51
N ILE A 88 0.11 -5.55 -5.12
CA ILE A 88 -1.24 -6.10 -5.14
C ILE A 88 -2.12 -5.31 -4.17
N ALA A 89 -1.61 -5.05 -2.96
CA ALA A 89 -2.37 -4.29 -1.97
C ALA A 89 -2.63 -2.86 -2.46
N LEU A 90 -1.61 -2.22 -3.03
CA LEU A 90 -1.76 -0.86 -3.55
C LEU A 90 -2.79 -0.83 -4.68
N ARG A 91 -2.74 -1.79 -5.59
CA ARG A 91 -3.67 -1.84 -6.72
C ARG A 91 -5.10 -2.03 -6.22
N ALA A 92 -5.30 -2.90 -5.23
CA ALA A 92 -6.62 -3.12 -4.66
C ALA A 92 -7.15 -1.82 -4.02
N PHE A 93 -6.28 -1.08 -3.34
CA PHE A 93 -6.66 0.18 -2.73
C PHE A 93 -7.05 1.21 -3.80
N LEU A 94 -6.28 1.32 -4.87
CA LEU A 94 -6.60 2.25 -5.95
C LEU A 94 -7.92 1.90 -6.62
N LYS A 95 -8.21 0.61 -6.77
CA LYS A 95 -9.52 0.20 -7.30
C LYS A 95 -10.65 0.62 -6.38
N TYR A 96 -10.43 0.50 -5.08
CA TYR A 96 -11.45 0.93 -4.12
C TYR A 96 -11.70 2.44 -4.24
N LEU A 97 -10.62 3.23 -4.36
CA LEU A 97 -10.76 4.67 -4.51
C LEU A 97 -11.56 5.00 -5.76
N ALA A 98 -11.28 4.30 -6.86
CA ALA A 98 -12.02 4.53 -8.10
C ALA A 98 -13.51 4.22 -7.94
N ARG A 99 -13.84 3.15 -7.21
CA ARG A 99 -15.24 2.80 -6.96
C ARG A 99 -15.95 3.85 -6.11
N GLN A 100 -15.21 4.55 -5.26
CA GLN A 100 -15.75 5.64 -4.45
C GLN A 100 -15.72 6.97 -5.21
N GLU A 101 -15.35 6.93 -6.49
CA GLU A 101 -15.27 8.12 -7.34
C GLU A 101 -14.27 9.14 -6.80
N ILE A 102 -13.21 8.63 -6.18
CA ILE A 102 -12.13 9.49 -5.66
C ILE A 102 -11.03 9.52 -6.69
N THR A 103 -10.64 10.72 -7.10
CA THR A 103 -9.61 10.88 -8.12
C THR A 103 -8.24 10.45 -7.59
N SER A 104 -7.61 9.53 -8.30
CA SER A 104 -6.26 9.09 -7.97
C SER A 104 -5.68 8.41 -9.21
N LEU A 105 -4.50 7.83 -9.07
CA LEU A 105 -3.89 7.08 -10.16
C LEU A 105 -4.79 5.88 -10.50
N PRO A 106 -5.08 5.63 -11.78
CA PRO A 106 -5.83 4.42 -12.16
C PRO A 106 -5.07 3.16 -11.77
N ALA A 107 -5.83 2.15 -11.38
CA ALA A 107 -5.25 0.91 -10.87
C ALA A 107 -4.50 0.10 -11.93
#